data_668b616c0381dbf725d037a6bfc30468
#
_entry.id   668b616c0381dbf725d037a6bfc30468
#
_cell.length_a   1.000
_cell.length_b   1.000
_cell.length_c   1.000
_cell.angle_alpha   90.00
_cell.angle_beta   90.00
_cell.angle_gamma   90.00
#
_symmetry.space_group_name_H-M   'P 1'
#
loop_
_entity.id
_entity.type
_entity.pdbx_description
1 polymer ?
#
loop_
_entity_poly.entity_id
_entity_poly.type
_entity_poly.pdbx_seq_one_letter_code
_entity_poly.pdbx_strand_id
1 'polypeptide(L)'
;MTVAASSAKPAGGSAPAVASSEPKNARMVLLTLVIIAAVANLPLAMANVALPSIGAYFDATQTQLNLVAVAYSLGLACSVLWLGALGDRYGRKQIAILGVSLAIPAALICGFSPTVQVLIFGRLFGGFAAGMAYPTTLALIAALWGPGPARTRSIALWAALGGAISASGPLLSGLLLTRFPWNSIFFVVLPVAVIALFMALRYLPSHVNESTESVDNLGGILSLVLVGSFILAINFAPVASMRTLVIGLLVVTFISLILFVIRQRRAKNPLYDLKIAARPTFWVAAVGGITVFGSLMGAMFIGQQFLQDVLGYSTVDAGFAILPAAFFMILVAPRSAKLVEARGSRFVLLGGYLFVGLGFLTMLVLWNEGIPYWMVGLAYAFVGVGVGLAGTPASRSLTSSVPVKRVGMASGTADLQRDLGGALMQSLFGALLAAGYAAAITAAIAATPGAASVPSTVTNELTMSYSGAMSVAAEYPQYATQITAAAKTAFLDGDDQAYTAGIIAVLLGAVLVFFMFPKKDEEGKVLMEYHQEDMATSGPEAAPSTSKPEAVW
;
A
#
# COMPACT_ATOMS: atom_id res chain seq x y z
N MET A 1 46.73 55.42 40.83
CA MET A 1 46.90 54.73 39.55
C MET A 1 45.81 53.68 39.46
N THR A 2 44.73 54.05 38.81
CA THR A 2 43.49 53.22 38.65
C THR A 2 43.50 52.66 37.25
N VAL A 3 43.57 51.36 37.11
CA VAL A 3 43.48 50.64 35.80
C VAL A 3 42.06 50.34 35.52
N ALA A 4 41.48 50.92 34.45
CA ALA A 4 40.19 50.68 33.96
C ALA A 4 40.15 49.34 33.18
N ALA A 5 39.30 48.41 33.61
CA ALA A 5 39.00 47.18 32.87
C ALA A 5 37.95 47.44 31.76
N SER A 6 38.37 47.29 30.51
CA SER A 6 37.53 47.36 29.34
C SER A 6 36.77 46.04 29.18
N SER A 7 35.45 46.08 29.34
CA SER A 7 34.55 44.94 29.03
C SER A 7 34.27 44.88 27.53
N ALA A 8 34.93 43.99 26.83
CA ALA A 8 34.61 43.67 25.45
C ALA A 8 33.36 42.74 25.42
N LYS A 9 32.28 43.22 24.82
CA LYS A 9 31.05 42.50 24.53
C LYS A 9 31.35 41.46 23.42
N PRO A 10 30.97 40.17 23.56
CA PRO A 10 31.16 39.24 22.45
C PRO A 10 30.20 39.60 21.32
N ALA A 11 30.78 39.86 20.14
CA ALA A 11 30.04 40.00 18.91
C ALA A 11 29.30 38.69 18.60
N GLY A 12 27.97 38.72 18.69
CA GLY A 12 27.11 37.64 18.24
C GLY A 12 27.24 37.49 16.73
N GLY A 13 28.10 36.58 16.29
CA GLY A 13 28.12 36.12 14.93
C GLY A 13 26.84 35.30 14.67
N SER A 14 25.84 35.89 14.06
CA SER A 14 24.74 35.15 13.43
C SER A 14 25.37 34.23 12.38
N ALA A 15 25.33 32.92 12.63
CA ALA A 15 25.64 31.93 11.61
C ALA A 15 24.86 32.29 10.33
N PRO A 16 25.49 32.27 9.15
CA PRO A 16 24.80 32.57 7.90
C PRO A 16 23.67 31.56 7.77
N ALA A 17 22.44 32.07 7.70
CA ALA A 17 21.26 31.25 7.37
C ALA A 17 21.60 30.56 6.05
N VAL A 18 21.72 29.23 6.08
CA VAL A 18 21.85 28.42 4.89
C VAL A 18 20.58 28.69 4.08
N ALA A 19 20.73 29.46 3.02
CA ALA A 19 19.61 29.78 2.12
C ALA A 19 19.03 28.44 1.64
N SER A 20 17.79 28.16 2.03
CA SER A 20 17.06 26.98 1.60
C SER A 20 16.87 27.09 0.09
N SER A 21 17.69 26.38 -0.68
CA SER A 21 17.59 26.38 -2.13
C SER A 21 16.33 25.63 -2.53
N GLU A 22 15.27 26.34 -2.81
CA GLU A 22 14.09 25.81 -3.48
C GLU A 22 14.38 25.66 -4.98
N PRO A 23 13.84 24.62 -5.63
CA PRO A 23 14.02 24.45 -7.06
C PRO A 23 13.36 25.60 -7.85
N LYS A 24 13.90 25.93 -9.01
CA LYS A 24 13.27 26.86 -9.93
C LYS A 24 11.85 26.37 -10.26
N ASN A 25 10.84 27.22 -10.08
CA ASN A 25 9.42 26.86 -10.19
C ASN A 25 8.94 25.81 -9.17
N ALA A 26 9.39 25.87 -7.91
CA ALA A 26 9.09 24.93 -6.83
C ALA A 26 7.62 24.51 -6.75
N ARG A 27 6.68 25.47 -6.91
CA ARG A 27 5.23 25.18 -6.88
C ARG A 27 4.79 24.24 -8.02
N MET A 28 5.28 24.47 -9.24
CA MET A 28 4.93 23.64 -10.41
C MET A 28 5.59 22.26 -10.33
N VAL A 29 6.81 22.18 -9.82
CA VAL A 29 7.50 20.92 -9.57
C VAL A 29 6.74 20.10 -8.53
N LEU A 30 6.36 20.69 -7.39
CA LEU A 30 5.59 20.01 -6.35
C LEU A 30 4.22 19.54 -6.87
N LEU A 31 3.50 20.40 -7.59
CA LEU A 31 2.21 20.05 -8.21
C LEU A 31 2.37 18.88 -9.19
N THR A 32 3.43 18.87 -10.00
CA THR A 32 3.74 17.77 -10.91
C THR A 32 3.91 16.46 -10.14
N LEU A 33 4.68 16.47 -9.05
CA LEU A 33 4.94 15.29 -8.22
C LEU A 33 3.67 14.78 -7.52
N VAL A 34 2.79 15.67 -7.09
CA VAL A 34 1.47 15.32 -6.53
C VAL A 34 0.57 14.67 -7.59
N ILE A 35 0.54 15.21 -8.83
CA ILE A 35 -0.28 14.63 -9.90
C ILE A 35 0.27 13.27 -10.34
N ILE A 36 1.60 13.08 -10.39
CA ILE A 36 2.22 11.76 -10.62
C ILE A 36 1.80 10.77 -9.52
N ALA A 37 1.84 11.19 -8.26
CA ALA A 37 1.38 10.35 -7.15
C ALA A 37 -0.13 10.03 -7.27
N ALA A 38 -0.94 10.94 -7.79
CA ALA A 38 -2.36 10.71 -8.07
C ALA A 38 -2.56 9.62 -9.14
N VAL A 39 -1.80 9.66 -10.24
CA VAL A 39 -1.84 8.63 -11.29
C VAL A 39 -1.56 7.24 -10.73
N ALA A 40 -0.65 7.14 -9.75
CA ALA A 40 -0.30 5.87 -9.12
C ALA A 40 -1.35 5.39 -8.09
N ASN A 41 -1.96 6.29 -7.32
CA ASN A 41 -2.83 5.91 -6.19
C ASN A 41 -4.33 5.82 -6.54
N LEU A 42 -4.82 6.60 -7.49
CA LEU A 42 -6.25 6.57 -7.88
C LEU A 42 -6.72 5.19 -8.33
N PRO A 43 -6.02 4.48 -9.27
CA PRO A 43 -6.47 3.16 -9.71
C PRO A 43 -6.52 2.11 -8.60
N LEU A 44 -5.66 2.26 -7.59
CA LEU A 44 -5.64 1.39 -6.42
C LEU A 44 -6.92 1.55 -5.59
N ALA A 45 -7.31 2.77 -5.30
CA ALA A 45 -8.44 3.08 -4.44
C ALA A 45 -9.80 2.88 -5.12
N MET A 46 -9.88 3.14 -6.44
CA MET A 46 -11.14 3.11 -7.20
C MET A 46 -11.65 1.69 -7.48
N ALA A 47 -10.76 0.73 -7.68
CA ALA A 47 -11.14 -0.60 -8.14
C ALA A 47 -12.02 -1.37 -7.15
N ASN A 48 -11.80 -1.21 -5.85
CA ASN A 48 -12.55 -1.95 -4.82
C ASN A 48 -14.07 -1.65 -4.86
N VAL A 49 -14.45 -0.41 -5.17
CA VAL A 49 -15.88 -0.03 -5.30
C VAL A 49 -16.53 -0.65 -6.53
N ALA A 50 -15.75 -0.89 -7.58
CA ALA A 50 -16.26 -1.44 -8.84
C ALA A 50 -16.30 -2.97 -8.87
N LEU A 51 -15.76 -3.68 -7.86
CA LEU A 51 -15.68 -5.14 -7.87
C LEU A 51 -17.02 -5.83 -8.09
N PRO A 52 -18.12 -5.45 -7.42
CA PRO A 52 -19.42 -6.07 -7.67
C PRO A 52 -19.89 -5.88 -9.12
N SER A 53 -19.73 -4.68 -9.67
CA SER A 53 -20.10 -4.40 -11.08
C SER A 53 -19.22 -5.16 -12.09
N ILE A 54 -17.93 -5.34 -11.78
CA ILE A 54 -17.00 -6.16 -12.58
C ILE A 54 -17.41 -7.63 -12.50
N GLY A 55 -17.76 -8.11 -11.29
CA GLY A 55 -18.24 -9.47 -11.05
C GLY A 55 -19.48 -9.79 -11.89
N ALA A 56 -20.46 -8.93 -11.83
CA ALA A 56 -21.69 -9.08 -12.60
C ALA A 56 -21.48 -8.99 -14.13
N TYR A 57 -20.52 -8.18 -14.60
CA TYR A 57 -20.28 -8.03 -16.04
C TYR A 57 -19.54 -9.22 -16.66
N PHE A 58 -18.59 -9.82 -15.93
CA PHE A 58 -17.74 -10.90 -16.43
C PHE A 58 -18.16 -12.29 -15.92
N ASP A 59 -19.19 -12.40 -15.12
CA ASP A 59 -19.53 -13.63 -14.36
C ASP A 59 -18.29 -14.18 -13.62
N ALA A 60 -17.58 -13.26 -12.94
CA ALA A 60 -16.28 -13.55 -12.39
C ALA A 60 -16.38 -14.33 -11.08
N THR A 61 -15.48 -15.32 -10.93
CA THR A 61 -15.30 -16.02 -9.64
C THR A 61 -14.79 -15.08 -8.56
N GLN A 62 -15.04 -15.40 -7.30
CA GLN A 62 -14.50 -14.62 -6.18
C GLN A 62 -12.97 -14.56 -6.24
N THR A 63 -12.29 -15.64 -6.63
CA THR A 63 -10.83 -15.66 -6.84
C THR A 63 -10.38 -14.68 -7.93
N GLN A 64 -11.13 -14.56 -9.02
CA GLN A 64 -10.85 -13.58 -10.08
C GLN A 64 -11.06 -12.14 -9.60
N LEU A 65 -12.11 -11.88 -8.81
CA LEU A 65 -12.34 -10.58 -8.18
C LEU A 65 -11.22 -10.21 -7.21
N ASN A 66 -10.76 -11.18 -6.41
CA ASN A 66 -9.61 -11.00 -5.55
C ASN A 66 -8.36 -10.61 -6.36
N LEU A 67 -8.12 -11.29 -7.49
CA LEU A 67 -6.99 -10.97 -8.38
C LEU A 67 -7.15 -9.59 -9.02
N VAL A 68 -8.35 -9.18 -9.43
CA VAL A 68 -8.59 -7.81 -9.93
C VAL A 68 -8.23 -6.77 -8.87
N ALA A 69 -8.63 -6.98 -7.61
CA ALA A 69 -8.29 -6.09 -6.51
C ALA A 69 -6.78 -6.03 -6.24
N VAL A 70 -6.16 -7.21 -6.12
CA VAL A 70 -4.77 -7.39 -5.66
C VAL A 70 -3.75 -7.09 -6.74
N ALA A 71 -4.03 -7.36 -8.02
CA ALA A 71 -3.03 -7.33 -9.10
C ALA A 71 -2.28 -6.00 -9.20
N TYR A 72 -2.94 -4.88 -8.94
CA TYR A 72 -2.30 -3.57 -8.96
C TYR A 72 -1.32 -3.41 -7.79
N SER A 73 -1.74 -3.70 -6.56
CA SER A 73 -0.88 -3.68 -5.37
C SER A 73 0.28 -4.66 -5.51
N LEU A 74 0.01 -5.83 -6.09
CA LEU A 74 1.01 -6.86 -6.38
C LEU A 74 2.08 -6.33 -7.34
N GLY A 75 1.67 -5.75 -8.47
CA GLY A 75 2.60 -5.17 -9.44
C GLY A 75 3.47 -4.07 -8.82
N LEU A 76 2.88 -3.22 -7.98
CA LEU A 76 3.57 -2.16 -7.26
C LEU A 76 4.53 -2.74 -6.22
N ALA A 77 4.08 -3.63 -5.34
CA ALA A 77 4.88 -4.23 -4.28
C ALA A 77 6.07 -5.04 -4.82
N CYS A 78 5.87 -5.82 -5.90
CA CYS A 78 6.95 -6.58 -6.54
C CYS A 78 8.04 -5.68 -7.12
N SER A 79 7.68 -4.49 -7.59
CA SER A 79 8.56 -3.66 -8.41
C SER A 79 9.20 -2.49 -7.66
N VAL A 80 8.58 -2.01 -6.57
CA VAL A 80 8.94 -0.75 -5.90
C VAL A 80 10.42 -0.66 -5.49
N LEU A 81 10.99 -1.72 -4.95
CA LEU A 81 12.40 -1.73 -4.52
C LEU A 81 13.36 -1.68 -5.71
N TRP A 82 13.11 -2.51 -6.71
CA TRP A 82 13.97 -2.60 -7.89
C TRP A 82 13.87 -1.36 -8.78
N LEU A 83 12.64 -0.94 -9.09
CA LEU A 83 12.40 0.21 -9.96
C LEU A 83 12.77 1.54 -9.27
N GLY A 84 12.67 1.62 -7.95
CA GLY A 84 13.20 2.72 -7.16
C GLY A 84 14.72 2.85 -7.29
N ALA A 85 15.46 1.73 -7.17
CA ALA A 85 16.90 1.70 -7.37
C ALA A 85 17.32 2.03 -8.82
N LEU A 86 16.52 1.63 -9.81
CA LEU A 86 16.72 2.05 -11.21
C LEU A 86 16.56 3.57 -11.35
N GLY A 87 15.60 4.18 -10.65
CA GLY A 87 15.41 5.63 -10.61
C GLY A 87 16.63 6.37 -10.05
N ASP A 88 17.24 5.84 -8.99
CA ASP A 88 18.45 6.41 -8.42
C ASP A 88 19.67 6.31 -9.33
N ARG A 89 19.74 5.28 -10.19
CA ARG A 89 20.86 5.06 -11.12
C ARG A 89 20.69 5.77 -12.46
N TYR A 90 19.52 5.65 -13.09
CA TYR A 90 19.30 6.10 -14.45
C TYR A 90 18.59 7.46 -14.55
N GLY A 91 18.26 8.05 -13.41
CA GLY A 91 17.60 9.34 -13.31
C GLY A 91 16.13 9.23 -12.91
N ARG A 92 15.81 9.84 -11.79
CA ARG A 92 14.45 9.83 -11.19
C ARG A 92 13.39 10.42 -12.12
N LYS A 93 13.75 11.49 -12.87
CA LYS A 93 12.86 12.07 -13.89
C LYS A 93 12.50 11.06 -14.97
N GLN A 94 13.49 10.34 -15.49
CA GLN A 94 13.29 9.38 -16.59
C GLN A 94 12.39 8.23 -16.16
N ILE A 95 12.63 7.67 -14.97
CA ILE A 95 11.81 6.60 -14.41
C ILE A 95 10.39 7.08 -14.09
N ALA A 96 10.22 8.29 -13.56
CA ALA A 96 8.90 8.88 -13.34
C ALA A 96 8.12 9.06 -14.66
N ILE A 97 8.76 9.60 -15.70
CA ILE A 97 8.16 9.77 -17.05
C ILE A 97 7.80 8.41 -17.64
N LEU A 98 8.69 7.42 -17.55
CA LEU A 98 8.43 6.07 -18.05
C LEU A 98 7.22 5.45 -17.33
N GLY A 99 7.17 5.55 -16.00
CA GLY A 99 6.05 5.03 -15.22
C GLY A 99 4.72 5.67 -15.59
N VAL A 100 4.67 7.01 -15.68
CA VAL A 100 3.45 7.72 -16.11
C VAL A 100 3.07 7.39 -17.55
N SER A 101 4.06 7.26 -18.45
CA SER A 101 3.82 6.86 -19.85
C SER A 101 3.23 5.46 -19.96
N LEU A 102 3.69 4.51 -19.12
CA LEU A 102 3.17 3.13 -19.08
C LEU A 102 1.82 3.03 -18.37
N ALA A 103 1.46 3.97 -17.50
CA ALA A 103 0.14 4.04 -16.88
C ALA A 103 -0.97 4.29 -17.92
N ILE A 104 -0.68 4.97 -19.03
CA ILE A 104 -1.65 5.24 -20.10
C ILE A 104 -2.08 3.92 -20.79
N PRO A 105 -1.18 3.13 -21.41
CA PRO A 105 -1.58 1.84 -22.00
C PRO A 105 -2.15 0.87 -20.95
N ALA A 106 -1.70 0.90 -19.71
CA ALA A 106 -2.28 0.09 -18.64
C ALA A 106 -3.76 0.43 -18.40
N ALA A 107 -4.09 1.72 -18.32
CA ALA A 107 -5.47 2.18 -18.18
C ALA A 107 -6.34 1.81 -19.40
N LEU A 108 -5.80 1.91 -20.62
CA LEU A 108 -6.48 1.48 -21.85
C LEU A 108 -6.72 -0.04 -21.86
N ILE A 109 -5.74 -0.86 -21.48
CA ILE A 109 -5.90 -2.31 -21.37
C ILE A 109 -7.01 -2.64 -20.38
N CYS A 110 -7.04 -2.00 -19.21
CA CYS A 110 -8.11 -2.19 -18.23
C CYS A 110 -9.49 -1.74 -18.77
N GLY A 111 -9.54 -0.56 -19.38
CA GLY A 111 -10.80 0.03 -19.86
C GLY A 111 -11.42 -0.70 -21.06
N PHE A 112 -10.61 -1.30 -21.91
CA PHE A 112 -11.06 -2.07 -23.08
C PHE A 112 -10.94 -3.59 -22.89
N SER A 113 -10.77 -4.08 -21.67
CA SER A 113 -10.59 -5.51 -21.42
C SER A 113 -11.82 -6.32 -21.86
N PRO A 114 -11.65 -7.31 -22.76
CA PRO A 114 -12.75 -8.17 -23.19
C PRO A 114 -13.00 -9.33 -22.22
N THR A 115 -12.04 -9.62 -21.33
CA THR A 115 -12.12 -10.69 -20.33
C THR A 115 -11.51 -10.23 -19.00
N VAL A 116 -11.92 -10.88 -17.91
CA VAL A 116 -11.39 -10.60 -16.57
C VAL A 116 -9.87 -10.86 -16.49
N GLN A 117 -9.35 -11.81 -17.26
CA GLN A 117 -7.90 -12.12 -17.32
C GLN A 117 -7.10 -10.95 -17.90
N VAL A 118 -7.62 -10.33 -18.98
CA VAL A 118 -7.00 -9.13 -19.57
C VAL A 118 -7.07 -7.96 -18.60
N LEU A 119 -8.16 -7.82 -17.86
CA LEU A 119 -8.30 -6.82 -16.81
C LEU A 119 -7.25 -7.04 -15.71
N ILE A 120 -7.09 -8.26 -15.20
CA ILE A 120 -6.08 -8.62 -14.20
C ILE A 120 -4.68 -8.28 -14.69
N PHE A 121 -4.36 -8.64 -15.94
CA PHE A 121 -3.07 -8.29 -16.57
C PHE A 121 -2.86 -6.77 -16.65
N GLY A 122 -3.87 -6.03 -17.11
CA GLY A 122 -3.82 -4.56 -17.17
C GLY A 122 -3.60 -3.92 -15.80
N ARG A 123 -4.26 -4.46 -14.77
CA ARG A 123 -4.06 -4.05 -13.37
C ARG A 123 -2.63 -4.31 -12.89
N LEU A 124 -2.11 -5.51 -13.13
CA LEU A 124 -0.72 -5.86 -12.78
C LEU A 124 0.28 -4.94 -13.47
N PHE A 125 0.10 -4.72 -14.78
CA PHE A 125 0.94 -3.82 -15.57
C PHE A 125 0.85 -2.36 -15.07
N GLY A 126 -0.34 -1.90 -14.70
CA GLY A 126 -0.54 -0.59 -14.07
C GLY A 126 0.18 -0.47 -12.72
N GLY A 127 0.21 -1.54 -11.93
CA GLY A 127 0.98 -1.62 -10.70
C GLY A 127 2.49 -1.47 -10.92
N PHE A 128 3.05 -2.12 -11.95
CA PHE A 128 4.46 -1.92 -12.34
C PHE A 128 4.73 -0.47 -12.76
N ALA A 129 3.85 0.13 -13.54
CA ALA A 129 3.95 1.53 -13.94
C ALA A 129 3.94 2.47 -12.71
N ALA A 130 3.08 2.20 -11.73
CA ALA A 130 3.02 2.93 -10.47
C ALA A 130 4.30 2.75 -9.63
N GLY A 131 4.86 1.53 -9.60
CA GLY A 131 6.12 1.21 -8.91
C GLY A 131 7.34 1.96 -9.48
N MET A 132 7.28 2.38 -10.73
CA MET A 132 8.27 3.31 -11.32
C MET A 132 8.01 4.76 -10.89
N ALA A 133 6.75 5.21 -10.98
CA ALA A 133 6.41 6.62 -10.85
C ALA A 133 6.35 7.08 -9.38
N TYR A 134 5.70 6.31 -8.51
CA TYR A 134 5.36 6.77 -7.15
C TYR A 134 6.58 7.00 -6.24
N PRO A 135 7.55 6.06 -6.09
CA PRO A 135 8.69 6.25 -5.20
C PRO A 135 9.59 7.41 -5.65
N THR A 136 9.66 7.66 -6.96
CA THR A 136 10.47 8.76 -7.51
C THR A 136 9.94 10.12 -7.11
N THR A 137 8.65 10.27 -6.79
CA THR A 137 8.06 11.56 -6.41
C THR A 137 8.61 12.07 -5.09
N LEU A 138 8.63 11.24 -4.05
CA LEU A 138 9.19 11.61 -2.75
C LEU A 138 10.71 11.78 -2.82
N ALA A 139 11.38 10.91 -3.57
CA ALA A 139 12.82 10.98 -3.79
C ALA A 139 13.24 12.30 -4.49
N LEU A 140 12.44 12.78 -5.46
CA LEU A 140 12.67 14.06 -6.12
C LEU A 140 12.43 15.24 -5.16
N ILE A 141 11.40 15.21 -4.30
CA ILE A 141 11.24 16.24 -3.27
C ILE A 141 12.47 16.27 -2.36
N ALA A 142 12.89 15.10 -1.89
CA ALA A 142 14.05 14.99 -1.00
C ALA A 142 15.36 15.51 -1.62
N ALA A 143 15.52 15.37 -2.92
CA ALA A 143 16.72 15.79 -3.65
C ALA A 143 16.69 17.26 -4.11
N LEU A 144 15.52 17.78 -4.48
CA LEU A 144 15.38 19.13 -5.05
C LEU A 144 15.24 20.23 -4.01
N TRP A 145 14.70 19.92 -2.84
CA TRP A 145 14.63 20.88 -1.72
C TRP A 145 15.78 20.64 -0.75
N GLY A 146 16.53 21.68 -0.47
CA GLY A 146 17.60 21.63 0.54
C GLY A 146 17.03 21.28 1.93
N PRO A 147 17.86 20.69 2.84
CA PRO A 147 17.43 20.40 4.22
C PRO A 147 16.87 21.66 4.90
N GLY A 148 15.69 21.53 5.52
CA GLY A 148 15.09 22.64 6.25
C GLY A 148 13.56 22.70 6.16
N PRO A 149 12.96 23.81 6.63
CA PRO A 149 11.50 23.95 6.72
C PRO A 149 10.78 23.86 5.36
N ALA A 150 11.38 24.32 4.28
CA ALA A 150 10.82 24.26 2.94
C ALA A 150 10.64 22.82 2.45
N ARG A 151 11.65 21.96 2.64
CA ARG A 151 11.56 20.53 2.33
C ARG A 151 10.50 19.84 3.16
N THR A 152 10.49 20.08 4.47
CA THR A 152 9.48 19.52 5.37
C THR A 152 8.06 19.90 4.96
N ARG A 153 7.85 21.18 4.61
CA ARG A 153 6.55 21.66 4.12
C ARG A 153 6.15 21.02 2.79
N SER A 154 7.09 20.86 1.86
CA SER A 154 6.82 20.23 0.55
C SER A 154 6.45 18.75 0.70
N ILE A 155 7.16 18.00 1.57
CA ILE A 155 6.81 16.60 1.90
C ILE A 155 5.43 16.54 2.56
N ALA A 156 5.14 17.43 3.51
CA ALA A 156 3.84 17.46 4.19
C ALA A 156 2.68 17.76 3.22
N LEU A 157 2.87 18.71 2.29
CA LEU A 157 1.88 19.02 1.25
C LEU A 157 1.69 17.85 0.28
N TRP A 158 2.76 17.22 -0.17
CA TRP A 158 2.70 16.04 -1.02
C TRP A 158 1.93 14.89 -0.34
N ALA A 159 2.24 14.61 0.92
CA ALA A 159 1.58 13.56 1.70
C ALA A 159 0.09 13.88 1.94
N ALA A 160 -0.23 15.12 2.31
CA ALA A 160 -1.61 15.55 2.55
C ALA A 160 -2.47 15.49 1.29
N LEU A 161 -1.95 16.03 0.16
CA LEU A 161 -2.67 16.00 -1.12
C LEU A 161 -2.76 14.58 -1.68
N GLY A 162 -1.69 13.77 -1.58
CA GLY A 162 -1.71 12.36 -1.96
C GLY A 162 -2.72 11.57 -1.14
N GLY A 163 -2.79 11.78 0.17
CA GLY A 163 -3.80 11.18 1.05
C GLY A 163 -5.23 11.60 0.70
N ALA A 164 -5.46 12.88 0.43
CA ALA A 164 -6.76 13.39 0.02
C ALA A 164 -7.23 12.79 -1.33
N ILE A 165 -6.33 12.68 -2.30
CA ILE A 165 -6.60 12.05 -3.60
C ILE A 165 -6.93 10.57 -3.42
N SER A 166 -6.15 9.83 -2.64
CA SER A 166 -6.43 8.42 -2.35
C SER A 166 -7.78 8.23 -1.66
N ALA A 167 -8.11 9.08 -0.69
CA ALA A 167 -9.40 9.04 0.00
C ALA A 167 -10.58 9.41 -0.90
N SER A 168 -10.37 10.23 -1.95
CA SER A 168 -11.40 10.57 -2.93
C SER A 168 -11.66 9.46 -3.95
N GLY A 169 -10.76 8.48 -4.08
CA GLY A 169 -10.87 7.40 -5.06
C GLY A 169 -12.18 6.62 -4.99
N PRO A 170 -12.57 6.06 -3.83
CA PRO A 170 -13.83 5.34 -3.68
C PRO A 170 -15.05 6.20 -4.02
N LEU A 171 -15.06 7.46 -3.57
CA LEU A 171 -16.16 8.39 -3.86
C LEU A 171 -16.24 8.70 -5.36
N LEU A 172 -15.11 8.99 -6.01
CA LEU A 172 -15.06 9.24 -7.44
C LEU A 172 -15.52 8.01 -8.25
N SER A 173 -15.10 6.81 -7.83
CA SER A 173 -15.56 5.55 -8.42
C SER A 173 -17.06 5.38 -8.25
N GLY A 174 -17.59 5.58 -7.04
CA GLY A 174 -19.02 5.52 -6.77
C GLY A 174 -19.84 6.46 -7.67
N LEU A 175 -19.41 7.73 -7.78
CA LEU A 175 -20.07 8.72 -8.64
C LEU A 175 -20.03 8.34 -10.12
N LEU A 176 -18.91 7.83 -10.62
CA LEU A 176 -18.80 7.37 -12.01
C LEU A 176 -19.76 6.22 -12.31
N LEU A 177 -19.82 5.23 -11.40
CA LEU A 177 -20.61 4.02 -11.58
C LEU A 177 -22.13 4.26 -11.52
N THR A 178 -22.60 5.43 -11.09
CA THR A 178 -24.03 5.78 -11.17
C THR A 178 -24.51 6.05 -12.59
N ARG A 179 -23.63 6.46 -13.51
CA ARG A 179 -24.01 6.91 -14.87
C ARG A 179 -23.20 6.23 -15.96
N PHE A 180 -22.07 5.66 -15.63
CA PHE A 180 -21.14 5.06 -16.58
C PHE A 180 -20.85 3.60 -16.22
N PRO A 181 -20.51 2.76 -17.21
CA PRO A 181 -20.15 1.37 -16.96
C PRO A 181 -18.86 1.26 -16.14
N TRP A 182 -18.60 0.07 -15.59
CA TRP A 182 -17.49 -0.23 -14.68
C TRP A 182 -16.12 0.21 -15.21
N ASN A 183 -15.89 0.19 -16.52
CA ASN A 183 -14.59 0.54 -17.13
C ASN A 183 -14.28 2.04 -17.10
N SER A 184 -15.27 2.88 -16.83
CA SER A 184 -15.10 4.35 -16.69
C SER A 184 -14.08 4.73 -15.61
N ILE A 185 -13.96 3.91 -14.55
CA ILE A 185 -12.98 4.14 -13.48
C ILE A 185 -11.53 4.09 -13.97
N PHE A 186 -11.25 3.36 -15.04
CA PHE A 186 -9.92 3.30 -15.64
C PHE A 186 -9.71 4.44 -16.64
N PHE A 187 -10.73 4.80 -17.39
CA PHE A 187 -10.64 5.91 -18.35
C PHE A 187 -10.44 7.28 -17.70
N VAL A 188 -10.98 7.50 -16.49
CA VAL A 188 -10.78 8.77 -15.77
C VAL A 188 -9.32 9.01 -15.38
N VAL A 189 -8.51 7.98 -15.31
CA VAL A 189 -7.07 8.09 -15.04
C VAL A 189 -6.30 8.64 -16.24
N LEU A 190 -6.79 8.44 -17.47
CA LEU A 190 -6.10 8.86 -18.71
C LEU A 190 -5.83 10.36 -18.77
N PRO A 191 -6.83 11.25 -18.59
CA PRO A 191 -6.54 12.69 -18.63
C PRO A 191 -5.57 13.11 -17.52
N VAL A 192 -5.64 12.50 -16.35
CA VAL A 192 -4.71 12.79 -15.24
C VAL A 192 -3.29 12.35 -15.61
N ALA A 193 -3.13 11.18 -16.23
CA ALA A 193 -1.84 10.66 -16.68
C ALA A 193 -1.24 11.50 -17.82
N VAL A 194 -2.05 11.95 -18.77
CA VAL A 194 -1.59 12.85 -19.86
C VAL A 194 -1.13 14.19 -19.29
N ILE A 195 -1.88 14.79 -18.37
CA ILE A 195 -1.48 16.03 -17.68
C ILE A 195 -0.19 15.80 -16.88
N ALA A 196 -0.09 14.70 -16.12
CA ALA A 196 1.10 14.35 -15.36
C ALA A 196 2.33 14.21 -16.27
N LEU A 197 2.18 13.54 -17.42
CA LEU A 197 3.24 13.34 -18.40
C LEU A 197 3.72 14.68 -18.98
N PHE A 198 2.78 15.52 -19.43
CA PHE A 198 3.11 16.86 -19.94
C PHE A 198 3.85 17.69 -18.90
N MET A 199 3.35 17.71 -17.66
CA MET A 199 3.98 18.46 -16.58
C MET A 199 5.34 17.88 -16.19
N ALA A 200 5.51 16.56 -16.17
CA ALA A 200 6.78 15.89 -15.88
C ALA A 200 7.85 16.25 -16.93
N LEU A 201 7.50 16.22 -18.21
CA LEU A 201 8.38 16.63 -19.29
C LEU A 201 8.80 18.09 -19.17
N ARG A 202 7.89 18.98 -18.80
CA ARG A 202 8.08 20.45 -18.79
C ARG A 202 8.76 20.98 -17.53
N TYR A 203 8.46 20.44 -16.35
CA TYR A 203 8.83 21.04 -15.07
C TYR A 203 9.84 20.23 -14.26
N LEU A 204 9.94 18.89 -14.45
CA LEU A 204 10.94 18.13 -13.72
C LEU A 204 12.34 18.39 -14.31
N PRO A 205 13.34 18.73 -13.46
CA PRO A 205 14.72 18.90 -13.92
C PRO A 205 15.32 17.55 -14.34
N SER A 206 16.18 17.58 -15.37
CA SER A 206 17.04 16.45 -15.75
C SER A 206 18.23 16.42 -14.80
N HIS A 207 18.72 15.22 -14.49
CA HIS A 207 19.90 15.01 -13.62
C HIS A 207 19.74 15.55 -12.20
N VAL A 208 19.31 14.70 -11.29
CA VAL A 208 19.13 15.03 -9.87
C VAL A 208 19.78 13.93 -9.04
N ASN A 209 21.02 14.15 -8.59
CA ASN A 209 21.76 13.26 -7.69
C ASN A 209 21.70 11.78 -8.07
N GLU A 210 22.09 11.47 -9.30
CA GLU A 210 22.14 10.11 -9.81
C GLU A 210 23.24 9.31 -9.12
N SER A 211 22.94 8.10 -8.71
CA SER A 211 23.93 7.20 -8.13
C SER A 211 24.87 6.65 -9.20
N THR A 212 26.16 6.59 -8.91
CA THR A 212 27.14 5.90 -9.76
C THR A 212 27.21 4.40 -9.50
N GLU A 213 26.55 3.91 -8.45
CA GLU A 213 26.54 2.51 -8.05
C GLU A 213 25.70 1.64 -9.00
N SER A 214 26.17 0.41 -9.26
CA SER A 214 25.43 -0.53 -10.09
C SER A 214 24.21 -1.07 -9.36
N VAL A 215 23.07 -1.14 -10.06
CA VAL A 215 21.83 -1.72 -9.51
C VAL A 215 21.92 -3.25 -9.50
N ASP A 216 21.50 -3.87 -8.42
CA ASP A 216 21.37 -5.33 -8.33
C ASP A 216 20.11 -5.84 -9.06
N ASN A 217 20.19 -5.92 -10.38
CA ASN A 217 19.07 -6.38 -11.22
C ASN A 217 18.65 -7.82 -10.90
N LEU A 218 19.62 -8.70 -10.57
CA LEU A 218 19.29 -10.08 -10.20
C LEU A 218 18.53 -10.14 -8.87
N GLY A 219 18.96 -9.34 -7.88
CA GLY A 219 18.22 -9.17 -6.63
C GLY A 219 16.81 -8.62 -6.87
N GLY A 220 16.67 -7.67 -7.80
CA GLY A 220 15.37 -7.11 -8.21
C GLY A 220 14.44 -8.16 -8.80
N ILE A 221 14.91 -8.96 -9.75
CA ILE A 221 14.14 -10.05 -10.37
C ILE A 221 13.75 -11.10 -9.32
N LEU A 222 14.68 -11.48 -8.44
CA LEU A 222 14.41 -12.46 -7.39
C LEU A 222 13.37 -11.94 -6.39
N SER A 223 13.39 -10.66 -6.02
CA SER A 223 12.36 -10.06 -5.15
C SER A 223 10.98 -10.04 -5.81
N LEU A 224 10.94 -9.74 -7.12
CA LEU A 224 9.71 -9.76 -7.90
C LEU A 224 9.10 -11.18 -7.95
N VAL A 225 9.92 -12.19 -8.26
CA VAL A 225 9.45 -13.58 -8.32
C VAL A 225 9.03 -14.06 -6.93
N LEU A 226 9.78 -13.73 -5.87
CA LEU A 226 9.47 -14.08 -4.49
C LEU A 226 8.10 -13.54 -4.05
N VAL A 227 7.90 -12.23 -4.16
CA VAL A 227 6.65 -11.58 -3.74
C VAL A 227 5.48 -12.03 -4.63
N GLY A 228 5.71 -12.08 -5.95
CA GLY A 228 4.69 -12.46 -6.92
C GLY A 228 4.18 -13.88 -6.72
N SER A 229 5.07 -14.86 -6.64
CA SER A 229 4.68 -16.25 -6.43
C SER A 229 3.99 -16.47 -5.08
N PHE A 230 4.44 -15.81 -4.02
CA PHE A 230 3.83 -15.92 -2.69
C PHE A 230 2.39 -15.42 -2.67
N ILE A 231 2.15 -14.21 -3.19
CA ILE A 231 0.80 -13.63 -3.22
C ILE A 231 -0.14 -14.42 -4.13
N LEU A 232 0.34 -14.88 -5.29
CA LEU A 232 -0.46 -15.73 -6.17
C LEU A 232 -0.79 -17.08 -5.52
N ALA A 233 0.15 -17.67 -4.76
CA ALA A 233 -0.11 -18.90 -4.02
C ALA A 233 -1.26 -18.72 -3.01
N ILE A 234 -1.30 -17.60 -2.28
CA ILE A 234 -2.39 -17.28 -1.34
C ILE A 234 -3.72 -17.17 -2.10
N ASN A 235 -3.74 -16.42 -3.22
CA ASN A 235 -4.97 -16.21 -3.99
C ASN A 235 -5.57 -17.49 -4.57
N PHE A 236 -4.73 -18.42 -5.03
CA PHE A 236 -5.20 -19.69 -5.60
C PHE A 236 -5.41 -20.80 -4.58
N ALA A 237 -4.99 -20.61 -3.32
CA ALA A 237 -5.10 -21.63 -2.26
C ALA A 237 -6.54 -22.18 -2.09
N PRO A 238 -7.63 -21.38 -2.18
CA PRO A 238 -8.99 -21.89 -2.04
C PRO A 238 -9.46 -22.77 -3.20
N VAL A 239 -8.81 -22.67 -4.37
CA VAL A 239 -9.25 -23.33 -5.60
C VAL A 239 -8.69 -24.75 -5.66
N ALA A 240 -9.51 -25.77 -5.32
CA ALA A 240 -9.07 -27.17 -5.22
C ALA A 240 -8.41 -27.69 -6.52
N SER A 241 -8.92 -27.29 -7.70
CA SER A 241 -8.34 -27.67 -9.00
C SER A 241 -6.95 -27.07 -9.26
N MET A 242 -6.56 -26.01 -8.53
CA MET A 242 -5.28 -25.32 -8.67
C MET A 242 -4.22 -25.78 -7.65
N ARG A 243 -4.48 -26.83 -6.86
CA ARG A 243 -3.58 -27.29 -5.79
C ARG A 243 -2.14 -27.54 -6.28
N THR A 244 -1.97 -28.13 -7.44
CA THR A 244 -0.64 -28.36 -8.05
C THR A 244 0.07 -27.03 -8.37
N LEU A 245 -0.66 -26.05 -8.90
CA LEU A 245 -0.15 -24.70 -9.15
C LEU A 245 0.28 -24.03 -7.83
N VAL A 246 -0.54 -24.10 -6.79
CA VAL A 246 -0.25 -23.52 -5.46
C VAL A 246 1.04 -24.13 -4.89
N ILE A 247 1.19 -25.45 -4.92
CA ILE A 247 2.43 -26.12 -4.48
C ILE A 247 3.63 -25.63 -5.32
N GLY A 248 3.48 -25.56 -6.63
CA GLY A 248 4.53 -25.04 -7.52
C GLY A 248 4.93 -23.60 -7.18
N LEU A 249 3.95 -22.72 -6.95
CA LEU A 249 4.18 -21.34 -6.56
C LEU A 249 4.89 -21.23 -5.19
N LEU A 250 4.52 -22.06 -4.20
CA LEU A 250 5.19 -22.09 -2.90
C LEU A 250 6.63 -22.58 -3.01
N VAL A 251 6.90 -23.58 -3.87
CA VAL A 251 8.26 -24.04 -4.15
C VAL A 251 9.09 -22.92 -4.80
N VAL A 252 8.53 -22.23 -5.79
CA VAL A 252 9.18 -21.07 -6.43
C VAL A 252 9.44 -19.97 -5.41
N THR A 253 8.48 -19.68 -4.53
CA THR A 253 8.64 -18.72 -3.43
C THR A 253 9.81 -19.07 -2.54
N PHE A 254 9.88 -20.32 -2.09
CA PHE A 254 10.94 -20.79 -1.19
C PHE A 254 12.33 -20.75 -1.84
N ILE A 255 12.42 -21.20 -3.09
CA ILE A 255 13.68 -21.16 -3.87
C ILE A 255 14.10 -19.70 -4.08
N SER A 256 13.18 -18.83 -4.49
CA SER A 256 13.46 -17.41 -4.71
C SER A 256 13.90 -16.71 -3.43
N LEU A 257 13.32 -17.06 -2.28
CA LEU A 257 13.73 -16.52 -0.97
C LEU A 257 15.18 -16.89 -0.66
N ILE A 258 15.55 -18.17 -0.82
CA ILE A 258 16.92 -18.63 -0.58
C ILE A 258 17.90 -17.91 -1.51
N LEU A 259 17.59 -17.88 -2.81
CA LEU A 259 18.45 -17.23 -3.82
C LEU A 259 18.55 -15.72 -3.57
N PHE A 260 17.47 -15.06 -3.17
CA PHE A 260 17.46 -13.64 -2.82
C PHE A 260 18.38 -13.37 -1.62
N VAL A 261 18.25 -14.14 -0.53
CA VAL A 261 19.10 -13.99 0.65
C VAL A 261 20.57 -14.23 0.32
N ILE A 262 20.89 -15.26 -0.45
CA ILE A 262 22.26 -15.54 -0.89
C ILE A 262 22.79 -14.38 -1.75
N ARG A 263 21.98 -13.87 -2.68
CA ARG A 263 22.35 -12.75 -3.55
C ARG A 263 22.62 -11.49 -2.74
N GLN A 264 21.70 -11.12 -1.83
CA GLN A 264 21.86 -9.91 -1.00
C GLN A 264 23.09 -9.96 -0.08
N ARG A 265 23.49 -11.16 0.38
CA ARG A 265 24.72 -11.35 1.18
C ARG A 265 26.00 -11.22 0.36
N ARG A 266 25.96 -11.50 -0.97
CA ARG A 266 27.13 -11.51 -1.84
C ARG A 266 27.28 -10.27 -2.73
N ALA A 267 26.23 -9.53 -2.92
CA ALA A 267 26.23 -8.33 -3.76
C ALA A 267 27.09 -7.24 -3.14
N LYS A 268 27.91 -6.54 -3.94
CA LYS A 268 28.66 -5.35 -3.50
C LYS A 268 27.72 -4.22 -3.09
N ASN A 269 26.71 -3.99 -3.92
CA ASN A 269 25.65 -3.01 -3.69
C ASN A 269 24.32 -3.77 -3.61
N PRO A 270 23.96 -4.35 -2.45
CA PRO A 270 22.73 -5.11 -2.32
C PRO A 270 21.52 -4.16 -2.46
N LEU A 271 20.47 -4.65 -3.13
CA LEU A 271 19.18 -3.96 -3.22
C LEU A 271 18.58 -3.77 -1.81
N TYR A 272 18.78 -4.76 -0.95
CA TYR A 272 18.28 -4.80 0.41
C TYR A 272 19.41 -5.25 1.37
N ASP A 273 19.94 -4.32 2.15
CA ASP A 273 21.03 -4.61 3.08
C ASP A 273 20.51 -5.40 4.27
N LEU A 274 20.81 -6.71 4.29
CA LEU A 274 20.33 -7.62 5.32
C LEU A 274 20.90 -7.34 6.72
N LYS A 275 22.06 -6.69 6.83
CA LYS A 275 22.61 -6.31 8.15
C LYS A 275 21.78 -5.20 8.78
N ILE A 276 21.45 -4.19 7.98
CA ILE A 276 20.57 -3.09 8.40
C ILE A 276 19.16 -3.61 8.62
N ALA A 277 18.67 -4.46 7.71
CA ALA A 277 17.35 -5.06 7.81
C ALA A 277 17.17 -5.95 9.06
N ALA A 278 18.25 -6.50 9.61
CA ALA A 278 18.22 -7.29 10.84
C ALA A 278 18.13 -6.43 12.13
N ARG A 279 18.26 -5.10 12.04
CA ARG A 279 18.12 -4.21 13.21
C ARG A 279 16.68 -4.30 13.75
N PRO A 280 16.47 -4.56 15.05
CA PRO A 280 15.12 -4.73 15.62
C PRO A 280 14.18 -3.56 15.32
N THR A 281 14.65 -2.31 15.46
CA THR A 281 13.84 -1.12 15.14
C THR A 281 13.46 -1.02 13.67
N PHE A 282 14.21 -1.64 12.76
CA PHE A 282 13.93 -1.66 11.34
C PHE A 282 12.92 -2.76 10.97
N TRP A 283 13.24 -4.04 11.21
CA TRP A 283 12.39 -5.12 10.71
C TRP A 283 11.06 -5.23 11.45
N VAL A 284 11.03 -4.94 12.78
CA VAL A 284 9.77 -4.93 13.53
C VAL A 284 8.86 -3.81 13.06
N ALA A 285 9.42 -2.62 12.75
CA ALA A 285 8.66 -1.54 12.16
C ALA A 285 8.16 -1.88 10.74
N ALA A 286 8.98 -2.58 9.93
CA ALA A 286 8.59 -3.02 8.59
C ALA A 286 7.41 -4.00 8.64
N VAL A 287 7.52 -5.07 9.44
CA VAL A 287 6.43 -6.05 9.62
C VAL A 287 5.21 -5.40 10.25
N GLY A 288 5.44 -4.50 11.22
CA GLY A 288 4.38 -3.73 11.86
C GLY A 288 3.59 -2.89 10.87
N GLY A 289 4.27 -2.20 9.98
CA GLY A 289 3.63 -1.41 8.93
C GLY A 289 2.88 -2.27 7.92
N ILE A 290 3.43 -3.42 7.51
CA ILE A 290 2.75 -4.40 6.63
C ILE A 290 1.38 -4.77 7.24
N THR A 291 1.35 -5.10 8.53
CA THR A 291 0.11 -5.50 9.21
C THR A 291 -0.90 -4.35 9.26
N VAL A 292 -0.48 -3.14 9.63
CA VAL A 292 -1.38 -1.99 9.83
C VAL A 292 -1.94 -1.46 8.51
N PHE A 293 -1.08 -1.21 7.52
CA PHE A 293 -1.52 -0.73 6.21
C PHE A 293 -2.28 -1.80 5.43
N GLY A 294 -1.86 -3.05 5.56
CA GLY A 294 -2.57 -4.19 5.00
C GLY A 294 -3.98 -4.33 5.57
N SER A 295 -4.15 -4.14 6.88
CA SER A 295 -5.45 -4.18 7.55
C SER A 295 -6.42 -3.14 6.98
N LEU A 296 -5.96 -1.92 6.69
CA LEU A 296 -6.78 -0.91 6.03
C LEU A 296 -7.24 -1.38 4.64
N MET A 297 -6.31 -1.87 3.82
CA MET A 297 -6.62 -2.31 2.46
C MET A 297 -7.54 -3.53 2.45
N GLY A 298 -7.33 -4.48 3.38
CA GLY A 298 -8.20 -5.64 3.55
C GLY A 298 -9.61 -5.27 4.00
N ALA A 299 -9.73 -4.38 4.99
CA ALA A 299 -11.02 -3.87 5.46
C ALA A 299 -11.78 -3.13 4.36
N MET A 300 -11.08 -2.33 3.55
CA MET A 300 -11.68 -1.66 2.39
C MET A 300 -12.14 -2.65 1.32
N PHE A 301 -11.35 -3.68 1.06
CA PHE A 301 -11.63 -4.66 0.03
C PHE A 301 -12.91 -5.46 0.32
N ILE A 302 -13.00 -6.07 1.50
CA ILE A 302 -14.19 -6.83 1.89
C ILE A 302 -15.37 -5.89 2.15
N GLY A 303 -15.13 -4.81 2.89
CA GLY A 303 -16.19 -3.90 3.28
C GLY A 303 -16.93 -3.27 2.11
N GLN A 304 -16.27 -3.02 0.96
CA GLN A 304 -16.97 -2.52 -0.22
C GLN A 304 -17.91 -3.56 -0.82
N GLN A 305 -17.55 -4.84 -0.81
CA GLN A 305 -18.41 -5.92 -1.25
C GLN A 305 -19.59 -6.13 -0.27
N PHE A 306 -19.30 -6.17 1.03
CA PHE A 306 -20.33 -6.25 2.08
C PHE A 306 -21.38 -5.13 1.96
N LEU A 307 -20.94 -3.88 1.77
CA LEU A 307 -21.86 -2.73 1.63
C LEU A 307 -22.78 -2.85 0.43
N GLN A 308 -22.26 -3.32 -0.72
CA GLN A 308 -23.02 -3.41 -1.97
C GLN A 308 -23.81 -4.71 -2.07
N ASP A 309 -23.20 -5.87 -1.78
CA ASP A 309 -23.76 -7.18 -1.99
C ASP A 309 -24.72 -7.59 -0.85
N VAL A 310 -24.38 -7.29 0.41
CA VAL A 310 -25.19 -7.67 1.57
C VAL A 310 -26.17 -6.58 1.98
N LEU A 311 -25.68 -5.32 2.16
CA LEU A 311 -26.53 -4.20 2.59
C LEU A 311 -27.28 -3.53 1.43
N GLY A 312 -26.92 -3.82 0.17
CA GLY A 312 -27.57 -3.24 -1.00
C GLY A 312 -27.31 -1.73 -1.17
N TYR A 313 -26.20 -1.23 -0.66
CA TYR A 313 -25.84 0.18 -0.83
C TYR A 313 -25.56 0.47 -2.32
N SER A 314 -25.92 1.68 -2.73
CA SER A 314 -25.46 2.18 -4.02
C SER A 314 -23.94 2.34 -4.02
N THR A 315 -23.31 2.34 -5.19
CA THR A 315 -21.88 2.55 -5.34
C THR A 315 -21.41 3.88 -4.72
N VAL A 316 -22.28 4.90 -4.75
CA VAL A 316 -22.02 6.21 -4.12
C VAL A 316 -22.04 6.10 -2.60
N ASP A 317 -23.08 5.47 -2.04
CA ASP A 317 -23.21 5.31 -0.59
C ASP A 317 -22.06 4.46 -0.03
N ALA A 318 -21.69 3.40 -0.74
CA ALA A 318 -20.54 2.56 -0.40
C ALA A 318 -19.21 3.36 -0.48
N GLY A 319 -19.08 4.27 -1.45
CA GLY A 319 -17.94 5.20 -1.54
C GLY A 319 -17.89 6.19 -0.38
N PHE A 320 -19.03 6.73 0.06
CA PHE A 320 -19.11 7.60 1.22
C PHE A 320 -18.88 6.85 2.55
N ALA A 321 -19.29 5.60 2.62
CA ALA A 321 -19.24 4.81 3.85
C ALA A 321 -17.82 4.64 4.41
N ILE A 322 -16.79 4.77 3.56
CA ILE A 322 -15.38 4.61 3.95
C ILE A 322 -14.74 5.92 4.48
N LEU A 323 -15.39 7.07 4.29
CA LEU A 323 -14.82 8.37 4.70
C LEU A 323 -14.45 8.47 6.17
N PRO A 324 -15.14 7.84 7.14
CA PRO A 324 -14.69 7.84 8.53
C PRO A 324 -13.26 7.31 8.71
N ALA A 325 -12.83 6.30 7.96
CA ALA A 325 -11.45 5.81 8.02
C ALA A 325 -10.45 6.90 7.60
N ALA A 326 -10.67 7.54 6.46
CA ALA A 326 -9.82 8.63 5.97
C ALA A 326 -9.82 9.83 6.91
N PHE A 327 -10.98 10.24 7.41
CA PHE A 327 -11.12 11.38 8.33
C PHE A 327 -10.33 11.17 9.61
N PHE A 328 -10.52 10.04 10.29
CA PHE A 328 -9.82 9.77 11.54
C PHE A 328 -8.34 9.51 11.33
N MET A 329 -7.92 8.88 10.23
CA MET A 329 -6.52 8.73 9.88
C MET A 329 -5.83 10.10 9.75
N ILE A 330 -6.40 11.04 9.01
CA ILE A 330 -5.85 12.40 8.83
C ILE A 330 -5.84 13.17 10.16
N LEU A 331 -6.89 13.05 10.97
CA LEU A 331 -7.01 13.73 12.26
C LEU A 331 -5.97 13.25 13.28
N VAL A 332 -5.67 11.95 13.28
CA VAL A 332 -4.83 11.29 14.29
C VAL A 332 -3.35 11.30 13.91
N ALA A 333 -3.00 11.20 12.63
CA ALA A 333 -1.60 11.12 12.18
C ALA A 333 -0.68 12.23 12.70
N PRO A 334 -1.06 13.54 12.73
CA PRO A 334 -0.22 14.59 13.32
C PRO A 334 -0.04 14.44 14.84
N ARG A 335 -1.05 13.90 15.54
CA ARG A 335 -1.00 13.66 16.98
C ARG A 335 -0.12 12.47 17.33
N SER A 336 -0.05 11.47 16.42
CA SER A 336 0.85 10.32 16.53
C SER A 336 2.31 10.75 16.65
N ALA A 337 2.77 11.70 15.84
CA ALA A 337 4.13 12.20 15.92
C ALA A 337 4.49 12.76 17.31
N LYS A 338 3.60 13.59 17.88
CA LYS A 338 3.76 14.12 19.24
C LYS A 338 3.74 13.01 20.30
N LEU A 339 2.90 12.01 20.13
CA LEU A 339 2.79 10.88 21.05
C LEU A 339 4.03 9.98 21.00
N VAL A 340 4.63 9.80 19.81
CA VAL A 340 5.93 9.10 19.66
C VAL A 340 7.03 9.82 20.43
N GLU A 341 7.11 11.14 20.36
CA GLU A 341 8.07 11.92 21.13
C GLU A 341 7.83 11.80 22.64
N ALA A 342 6.56 11.80 23.06
CA ALA A 342 6.16 11.73 24.46
C ALA A 342 6.29 10.32 25.07
N ARG A 343 5.89 9.27 24.34
CA ARG A 343 5.73 7.90 24.87
C ARG A 343 6.60 6.84 24.15
N GLY A 344 7.31 7.19 23.08
CA GLY A 344 8.10 6.27 22.23
C GLY A 344 7.28 5.55 21.15
N SER A 345 7.98 5.03 20.15
CA SER A 345 7.38 4.39 18.98
C SER A 345 6.60 3.12 19.34
N ARG A 346 7.13 2.30 20.27
CA ARG A 346 6.48 1.05 20.75
C ARG A 346 5.07 1.29 21.27
N PHE A 347 4.88 2.27 22.14
CA PHE A 347 3.56 2.58 22.74
C PHE A 347 2.54 2.99 21.67
N VAL A 348 2.95 3.81 20.72
CA VAL A 348 2.07 4.33 19.68
C VAL A 348 1.71 3.25 18.65
N LEU A 349 2.66 2.36 18.30
CA LEU A 349 2.39 1.18 17.48
C LEU A 349 1.35 0.27 18.12
N LEU A 350 1.53 -0.06 19.42
CA LEU A 350 0.57 -0.90 20.17
C LEU A 350 -0.82 -0.27 20.25
N GLY A 351 -0.89 1.06 20.45
CA GLY A 351 -2.15 1.81 20.37
C GLY A 351 -2.81 1.69 19.00
N GLY A 352 -2.02 1.78 17.92
CA GLY A 352 -2.51 1.58 16.57
C GLY A 352 -3.08 0.18 16.33
N TYR A 353 -2.38 -0.86 16.79
CA TYR A 353 -2.87 -2.24 16.72
C TYR A 353 -4.16 -2.46 17.50
N LEU A 354 -4.26 -1.87 18.70
CA LEU A 354 -5.49 -1.95 19.50
C LEU A 354 -6.68 -1.42 18.71
N PHE A 355 -6.57 -0.24 18.10
CA PHE A 355 -7.66 0.36 17.34
C PHE A 355 -7.99 -0.40 16.05
N VAL A 356 -6.99 -0.89 15.32
CA VAL A 356 -7.25 -1.76 14.15
C VAL A 356 -7.96 -3.04 14.58
N GLY A 357 -7.52 -3.67 15.67
CA GLY A 357 -8.17 -4.85 16.25
C GLY A 357 -9.62 -4.59 16.66
N LEU A 358 -9.90 -3.44 17.29
CA LEU A 358 -11.27 -3.01 17.60
C LEU A 358 -12.10 -2.80 16.32
N GLY A 359 -11.48 -2.31 15.24
CA GLY A 359 -12.14 -2.20 13.94
C GLY A 359 -12.61 -3.54 13.42
N PHE A 360 -11.72 -4.53 13.33
CA PHE A 360 -12.10 -5.89 12.92
C PHE A 360 -13.06 -6.59 13.88
N LEU A 361 -12.91 -6.38 15.19
CA LEU A 361 -13.86 -6.90 16.17
C LEU A 361 -15.26 -6.29 15.98
N THR A 362 -15.33 -5.00 15.67
CA THR A 362 -16.59 -4.31 15.37
C THR A 362 -17.21 -4.89 14.10
N MET A 363 -16.41 -5.15 13.05
CA MET A 363 -16.87 -5.81 11.84
C MET A 363 -17.41 -7.21 12.15
N LEU A 364 -16.63 -8.05 12.84
CA LEU A 364 -17.00 -9.42 13.19
C LEU A 364 -18.31 -9.51 14.02
N VAL A 365 -18.51 -8.59 14.96
CA VAL A 365 -19.63 -8.69 15.91
C VAL A 365 -20.86 -7.95 15.43
N LEU A 366 -20.71 -6.82 14.72
CA LEU A 366 -21.81 -5.93 14.38
C LEU A 366 -22.21 -5.98 12.91
N TRP A 367 -21.34 -6.40 11.99
CA TRP A 367 -21.66 -6.38 10.57
C TRP A 367 -22.52 -7.58 10.16
N ASN A 368 -23.82 -7.35 10.10
CA ASN A 368 -24.85 -8.32 9.72
C ASN A 368 -25.83 -7.67 8.74
N GLU A 369 -26.78 -8.42 8.23
CA GLU A 369 -27.84 -7.87 7.39
C GLU A 369 -28.63 -6.75 8.10
N GLY A 370 -28.92 -5.68 7.36
CA GLY A 370 -29.80 -4.61 7.85
C GLY A 370 -29.25 -3.70 8.92
N ILE A 371 -27.92 -3.73 9.19
CA ILE A 371 -27.30 -2.84 10.18
C ILE A 371 -27.39 -1.36 9.77
N PRO A 372 -27.54 -0.45 10.74
CA PRO A 372 -27.50 0.98 10.47
C PRO A 372 -26.07 1.45 10.16
N TYR A 373 -25.94 2.50 9.34
CA TYR A 373 -24.65 3.04 8.90
C TYR A 373 -23.66 3.38 10.03
N TRP A 374 -24.14 3.80 11.20
CA TRP A 374 -23.22 4.15 12.29
C TRP A 374 -22.33 2.99 12.75
N MET A 375 -22.80 1.72 12.62
CA MET A 375 -21.99 0.54 12.94
C MET A 375 -20.89 0.34 11.89
N VAL A 376 -21.19 0.59 10.63
CA VAL A 376 -20.20 0.60 9.53
C VAL A 376 -19.17 1.70 9.77
N GLY A 377 -19.66 2.92 10.02
CA GLY A 377 -18.80 4.08 10.26
C GLY A 377 -17.89 3.92 11.48
N LEU A 378 -18.37 3.26 12.55
CA LEU A 378 -17.60 2.98 13.76
C LEU A 378 -16.41 2.06 13.48
N ALA A 379 -16.63 0.97 12.74
CA ALA A 379 -15.56 0.05 12.37
C ALA A 379 -14.48 0.76 11.54
N TYR A 380 -14.88 1.50 10.51
CA TYR A 380 -13.95 2.29 9.70
C TYR A 380 -13.24 3.41 10.49
N ALA A 381 -13.93 4.04 11.44
CA ALA A 381 -13.31 5.02 12.33
C ALA A 381 -12.19 4.39 13.17
N PHE A 382 -12.43 3.22 13.76
CA PHE A 382 -11.41 2.50 14.52
C PHE A 382 -10.21 2.12 13.64
N VAL A 383 -10.42 1.58 12.44
CA VAL A 383 -9.34 1.28 11.51
C VAL A 383 -8.56 2.55 11.16
N GLY A 384 -9.25 3.66 10.87
CA GLY A 384 -8.62 4.94 10.56
C GLY A 384 -7.77 5.50 11.70
N VAL A 385 -8.26 5.46 12.95
CA VAL A 385 -7.50 5.82 14.14
C VAL A 385 -6.24 4.96 14.28
N GLY A 386 -6.39 3.65 14.11
CA GLY A 386 -5.30 2.69 14.24
C GLY A 386 -4.18 2.94 13.23
N VAL A 387 -4.53 3.13 11.96
CA VAL A 387 -3.57 3.43 10.89
C VAL A 387 -2.93 4.81 11.08
N GLY A 388 -3.71 5.82 11.49
CA GLY A 388 -3.20 7.15 11.81
C GLY A 388 -2.19 7.14 12.98
N LEU A 389 -2.40 6.30 13.99
CA LEU A 389 -1.45 6.12 15.09
C LEU A 389 -0.19 5.38 14.65
N ALA A 390 -0.31 4.20 14.04
CA ALA A 390 0.81 3.32 13.78
C ALA A 390 1.64 3.71 12.54
N GLY A 391 1.05 4.37 11.54
CA GLY A 391 1.72 4.71 10.30
C GLY A 391 2.95 5.63 10.49
N THR A 392 2.84 6.60 11.40
CA THR A 392 3.94 7.54 11.70
C THR A 392 5.16 6.84 12.33
N PRO A 393 5.01 6.08 13.45
CA PRO A 393 6.17 5.40 14.03
C PRO A 393 6.72 4.28 13.14
N ALA A 394 5.88 3.58 12.37
CA ALA A 394 6.33 2.56 11.43
C ALA A 394 7.30 3.16 10.39
N SER A 395 6.93 4.25 9.73
CA SER A 395 7.78 4.89 8.72
C SER A 395 8.99 5.60 9.33
N ARG A 396 8.82 6.26 10.51
CA ARG A 396 9.92 6.95 11.21
C ARG A 396 11.00 6.00 11.67
N SER A 397 10.62 4.85 12.27
CA SER A 397 11.57 3.88 12.78
C SER A 397 12.42 3.25 11.68
N LEU A 398 11.85 3.03 10.48
CA LEU A 398 12.61 2.60 9.32
C LEU A 398 13.70 3.60 8.95
N THR A 399 13.34 4.88 8.80
CA THR A 399 14.26 5.92 8.33
C THR A 399 15.29 6.31 9.36
N SER A 400 14.99 6.23 10.66
CA SER A 400 15.92 6.53 11.75
C SER A 400 16.89 5.39 12.08
N SER A 401 16.61 4.17 11.60
CA SER A 401 17.43 2.98 11.86
C SER A 401 18.55 2.78 10.83
N VAL A 402 18.71 3.67 9.85
CA VAL A 402 19.63 3.49 8.72
C VAL A 402 20.59 4.68 8.57
N PRO A 403 21.84 4.44 8.07
CA PRO A 403 22.75 5.54 7.72
C PRO A 403 22.20 6.34 6.51
N VAL A 404 22.67 7.59 6.40
CA VAL A 404 22.23 8.52 5.33
C VAL A 404 22.33 7.91 3.92
N LYS A 405 23.38 7.11 3.67
CA LYS A 405 23.58 6.41 2.37
C LYS A 405 22.50 5.38 2.05
N ARG A 406 21.77 4.88 3.06
CA ARG A 406 20.73 3.83 2.93
C ARG A 406 19.30 4.33 3.16
N VAL A 407 19.10 5.64 3.28
CA VAL A 407 17.76 6.24 3.44
C VAL A 407 16.83 5.88 2.28
N GLY A 408 17.36 5.72 1.06
CA GLY A 408 16.58 5.23 -0.09
C GLY A 408 16.00 3.82 0.14
N MET A 409 16.78 2.89 0.71
CA MET A 409 16.30 1.56 1.09
C MET A 409 15.19 1.65 2.16
N ALA A 410 15.36 2.49 3.17
CA ALA A 410 14.35 2.67 4.22
C ALA A 410 13.05 3.28 3.68
N SER A 411 13.14 4.27 2.81
CA SER A 411 11.97 4.86 2.14
C SER A 411 11.26 3.85 1.23
N GLY A 412 12.03 3.09 0.43
CA GLY A 412 11.48 2.00 -0.37
C GLY A 412 10.83 0.90 0.47
N THR A 413 11.38 0.61 1.67
CA THR A 413 10.74 -0.33 2.62
C THR A 413 9.46 0.26 3.21
N ALA A 414 9.40 1.57 3.47
CA ALA A 414 8.18 2.23 3.94
C ALA A 414 7.06 2.22 2.88
N ASP A 415 7.39 2.34 1.61
CA ASP A 415 6.44 2.16 0.52
C ASP A 415 6.05 0.69 0.36
N LEU A 416 7.04 -0.21 0.37
CA LEU A 416 6.82 -1.65 0.28
C LEU A 416 5.90 -2.17 1.40
N GLN A 417 6.07 -1.74 2.66
CA GLN A 417 5.21 -2.18 3.76
C GLN A 417 3.73 -1.85 3.52
N ARG A 418 3.43 -0.71 2.89
CA ARG A 418 2.06 -0.32 2.55
C ARG A 418 1.50 -1.19 1.41
N ASP A 419 2.26 -1.33 0.34
CA ASP A 419 1.79 -1.95 -0.88
C ASP A 419 1.80 -3.48 -0.78
N LEU A 420 2.85 -4.07 -0.19
CA LEU A 420 2.93 -5.49 0.14
C LEU A 420 1.89 -5.85 1.22
N GLY A 421 1.74 -5.01 2.24
CA GLY A 421 0.71 -5.19 3.26
C GLY A 421 -0.68 -5.23 2.65
N GLY A 422 -0.98 -4.29 1.74
CA GLY A 422 -2.24 -4.26 0.99
C GLY A 422 -2.44 -5.53 0.18
N ALA A 423 -1.45 -5.92 -0.63
CA ALA A 423 -1.53 -7.13 -1.45
C ALA A 423 -1.71 -8.41 -0.61
N LEU A 424 -0.96 -8.54 0.50
CA LEU A 424 -1.04 -9.70 1.40
C LEU A 424 -2.41 -9.80 2.07
N MET A 425 -2.89 -8.71 2.68
CA MET A 425 -4.16 -8.75 3.43
C MET A 425 -5.36 -8.86 2.50
N GLN A 426 -5.38 -8.19 1.36
CA GLN A 426 -6.44 -8.38 0.36
C GLN A 426 -6.44 -9.82 -0.17
N SER A 427 -5.27 -10.41 -0.45
CA SER A 427 -5.16 -11.80 -0.88
C SER A 427 -5.64 -12.78 0.17
N LEU A 428 -5.20 -12.59 1.42
CA LEU A 428 -5.59 -13.46 2.55
C LEU A 428 -7.10 -13.38 2.79
N PHE A 429 -7.64 -12.17 2.89
CA PHE A 429 -9.06 -11.96 3.16
C PHE A 429 -9.92 -12.45 1.99
N GLY A 430 -9.50 -12.16 0.74
CA GLY A 430 -10.20 -12.66 -0.43
C GLY A 430 -10.17 -14.18 -0.56
N ALA A 431 -9.07 -14.82 -0.18
CA ALA A 431 -8.98 -16.29 -0.16
C ALA A 431 -9.89 -16.90 0.91
N LEU A 432 -9.95 -16.30 2.10
CA LEU A 432 -10.83 -16.75 3.19
C LEU A 432 -12.30 -16.51 2.85
N LEU A 433 -12.63 -15.35 2.29
CA LEU A 433 -13.98 -15.06 1.79
C LEU A 433 -14.42 -16.09 0.74
N ALA A 434 -13.57 -16.37 -0.26
CA ALA A 434 -13.89 -17.34 -1.31
C ALA A 434 -14.09 -18.76 -0.75
N ALA A 435 -13.21 -19.20 0.15
CA ALA A 435 -13.29 -20.52 0.77
C ALA A 435 -14.52 -20.64 1.69
N GLY A 436 -14.77 -19.66 2.53
CA GLY A 436 -15.91 -19.62 3.45
C GLY A 436 -17.24 -19.58 2.70
N TYR A 437 -17.34 -18.70 1.71
CA TYR A 437 -18.50 -18.59 0.84
C TYR A 437 -18.83 -19.93 0.15
N ALA A 438 -17.86 -20.53 -0.53
CA ALA A 438 -18.07 -21.80 -1.23
C ALA A 438 -18.46 -22.94 -0.29
N ALA A 439 -17.85 -23.02 0.90
CA ALA A 439 -18.18 -24.02 1.92
C ALA A 439 -19.61 -23.84 2.44
N ALA A 440 -20.03 -22.61 2.74
CA ALA A 440 -21.35 -22.29 3.25
C ALA A 440 -22.44 -22.57 2.22
N ILE A 441 -22.26 -22.18 0.94
CA ILE A 441 -23.20 -22.52 -0.15
C ILE A 441 -23.28 -24.03 -0.34
N THR A 442 -22.16 -24.75 -0.33
CA THR A 442 -22.15 -26.21 -0.47
C THR A 442 -22.94 -26.87 0.67
N ALA A 443 -22.78 -26.39 1.89
CA ALA A 443 -23.54 -26.88 3.04
C ALA A 443 -25.04 -26.57 2.92
N ALA A 444 -25.39 -25.36 2.47
CA ALA A 444 -26.79 -24.95 2.24
C ALA A 444 -27.46 -25.81 1.16
N ILE A 445 -26.79 -26.09 0.05
CA ILE A 445 -27.29 -27.00 -0.99
C ILE A 445 -27.51 -28.41 -0.42
N ALA A 446 -26.52 -28.95 0.30
CA ALA A 446 -26.59 -30.30 0.89
C ALA A 446 -27.74 -30.45 1.90
N ALA A 447 -28.11 -29.38 2.60
CA ALA A 447 -29.24 -29.36 3.54
C ALA A 447 -30.60 -29.20 2.86
N THR A 448 -30.66 -28.90 1.55
CA THR A 448 -31.92 -28.67 0.82
C THR A 448 -32.52 -30.01 0.37
N PRO A 449 -33.82 -30.25 0.58
CA PRO A 449 -34.52 -31.43 0.02
C PRO A 449 -34.36 -31.45 -1.51
N GLY A 450 -33.88 -32.55 -2.06
CA GLY A 450 -33.65 -32.68 -3.50
C GLY A 450 -32.28 -32.20 -3.98
N ALA A 451 -31.31 -31.99 -3.09
CA ALA A 451 -29.94 -31.57 -3.41
C ALA A 451 -29.29 -32.39 -4.56
N ALA A 452 -29.54 -33.70 -4.61
CA ALA A 452 -29.01 -34.57 -5.67
C ALA A 452 -29.56 -34.27 -7.08
N SER A 453 -30.66 -33.52 -7.20
CA SER A 453 -31.27 -33.13 -8.48
C SER A 453 -30.78 -31.77 -8.99
N VAL A 454 -30.00 -31.03 -8.20
CA VAL A 454 -29.40 -29.74 -8.62
C VAL A 454 -28.28 -30.03 -9.62
N PRO A 455 -28.35 -29.50 -10.85
CA PRO A 455 -27.30 -29.70 -11.85
C PRO A 455 -25.95 -29.20 -11.34
N SER A 456 -24.87 -29.90 -11.67
CA SER A 456 -23.52 -29.51 -11.27
C SER A 456 -23.10 -28.12 -11.80
N THR A 457 -23.65 -27.73 -12.96
CA THR A 457 -23.46 -26.38 -13.52
C THR A 457 -24.03 -25.31 -12.60
N VAL A 458 -25.25 -25.47 -12.11
CA VAL A 458 -25.91 -24.56 -11.17
C VAL A 458 -25.18 -24.54 -9.82
N THR A 459 -24.79 -25.71 -9.31
CA THR A 459 -24.00 -25.78 -8.07
C THR A 459 -22.68 -25.04 -8.20
N ASN A 460 -21.96 -25.21 -9.31
CA ASN A 460 -20.71 -24.51 -9.56
C ASN A 460 -20.90 -23.00 -9.61
N GLU A 461 -21.94 -22.53 -10.29
CA GLU A 461 -22.23 -21.10 -10.40
C GLU A 461 -22.63 -20.48 -9.05
N LEU A 462 -23.47 -21.16 -8.27
CA LEU A 462 -23.83 -20.75 -6.92
C LEU A 462 -22.62 -20.65 -5.98
N THR A 463 -21.66 -21.58 -6.07
CA THR A 463 -20.47 -21.62 -5.22
C THR A 463 -19.35 -20.69 -5.69
N MET A 464 -19.44 -20.18 -6.91
CA MET A 464 -18.39 -19.39 -7.57
C MET A 464 -18.22 -18.00 -6.95
N SER A 465 -19.33 -17.30 -6.73
CA SER A 465 -19.36 -15.95 -6.15
C SER A 465 -20.79 -15.51 -5.82
N TYR A 466 -20.91 -14.42 -5.07
CA TYR A 466 -22.21 -13.79 -4.82
C TYR A 466 -22.90 -13.36 -6.13
N SER A 467 -22.15 -12.77 -7.07
CA SER A 467 -22.69 -12.39 -8.38
C SER A 467 -23.18 -13.59 -9.19
N GLY A 468 -22.46 -14.72 -9.16
CA GLY A 468 -22.92 -15.97 -9.77
C GLY A 468 -24.22 -16.47 -9.16
N ALA A 469 -24.36 -16.42 -7.84
CA ALA A 469 -25.62 -16.77 -7.18
C ALA A 469 -26.76 -15.83 -7.60
N MET A 470 -26.50 -14.53 -7.81
CA MET A 470 -27.53 -13.60 -8.32
C MET A 470 -27.91 -13.88 -9.77
N SER A 471 -26.98 -14.32 -10.61
CA SER A 471 -27.29 -14.79 -11.98
C SER A 471 -28.21 -15.99 -11.96
N VAL A 472 -27.93 -16.99 -11.13
CA VAL A 472 -28.80 -18.15 -10.93
C VAL A 472 -30.19 -17.75 -10.38
N ALA A 473 -30.21 -16.79 -9.42
CA ALA A 473 -31.50 -16.30 -8.89
C ALA A 473 -32.34 -15.60 -9.96
N ALA A 474 -31.74 -14.93 -10.93
CA ALA A 474 -32.42 -14.30 -12.05
C ALA A 474 -32.95 -15.36 -13.06
N GLU A 475 -32.22 -16.44 -13.28
CA GLU A 475 -32.60 -17.54 -14.15
C GLU A 475 -33.74 -18.39 -13.54
N TYR A 476 -33.75 -18.53 -12.19
CA TYR A 476 -34.75 -19.31 -11.45
C TYR A 476 -35.55 -18.43 -10.47
N PRO A 477 -36.49 -17.56 -10.96
CA PRO A 477 -37.23 -16.61 -10.13
C PRO A 477 -38.01 -17.23 -8.96
N GLN A 478 -38.48 -18.47 -9.10
CA GLN A 478 -39.19 -19.21 -8.05
C GLN A 478 -38.34 -19.52 -6.83
N TYR A 479 -37.01 -19.55 -6.98
CA TYR A 479 -36.02 -19.78 -5.91
C TYR A 479 -35.20 -18.53 -5.56
N ALA A 480 -35.44 -17.40 -6.24
CA ALA A 480 -34.61 -16.20 -6.12
C ALA A 480 -34.43 -15.71 -4.68
N THR A 481 -35.52 -15.69 -3.90
CA THR A 481 -35.45 -15.27 -2.47
C THR A 481 -34.60 -16.21 -1.64
N GLN A 482 -34.70 -17.53 -1.86
CA GLN A 482 -33.92 -18.52 -1.12
C GLN A 482 -32.44 -18.47 -1.51
N ILE A 483 -32.15 -18.35 -2.80
CA ILE A 483 -30.78 -18.23 -3.33
C ILE A 483 -30.12 -16.96 -2.79
N THR A 484 -30.81 -15.82 -2.85
CA THR A 484 -30.28 -14.55 -2.35
C THR A 484 -30.00 -14.60 -0.85
N ALA A 485 -30.92 -15.16 -0.05
CA ALA A 485 -30.72 -15.30 1.40
C ALA A 485 -29.53 -16.23 1.71
N ALA A 486 -29.43 -17.37 1.04
CA ALA A 486 -28.31 -18.29 1.21
C ALA A 486 -26.96 -17.65 0.79
N ALA A 487 -26.95 -16.90 -0.32
CA ALA A 487 -25.76 -16.21 -0.79
C ALA A 487 -25.30 -15.12 0.19
N LYS A 488 -26.22 -14.35 0.78
CA LYS A 488 -25.89 -13.35 1.81
C LYS A 488 -25.32 -14.00 3.07
N THR A 489 -25.96 -15.05 3.58
CA THR A 489 -25.46 -15.79 4.74
C THR A 489 -24.06 -16.36 4.46
N ALA A 490 -23.87 -16.98 3.29
CA ALA A 490 -22.57 -17.52 2.91
C ALA A 490 -21.49 -16.44 2.76
N PHE A 491 -21.85 -15.24 2.30
CA PHE A 491 -20.94 -14.12 2.23
C PHE A 491 -20.51 -13.67 3.63
N LEU A 492 -21.44 -13.55 4.58
CA LEU A 492 -21.15 -13.22 5.98
C LEU A 492 -20.26 -14.28 6.65
N ASP A 493 -20.49 -15.56 6.42
CA ASP A 493 -19.65 -16.64 6.94
C ASP A 493 -18.19 -16.52 6.42
N GLY A 494 -18.01 -16.12 5.17
CA GLY A 494 -16.71 -15.84 4.59
C GLY A 494 -16.05 -14.59 5.17
N ASP A 495 -16.81 -13.52 5.38
CA ASP A 495 -16.37 -12.27 6.00
C ASP A 495 -15.89 -12.51 7.44
N ASP A 496 -16.62 -13.29 8.22
CA ASP A 496 -16.28 -13.61 9.60
C ASP A 496 -14.92 -14.34 9.70
N GLN A 497 -14.62 -15.24 8.74
CA GLN A 497 -13.31 -15.87 8.66
C GLN A 497 -12.21 -14.85 8.36
N ALA A 498 -12.45 -13.92 7.46
CA ALA A 498 -11.49 -12.88 7.10
C ALA A 498 -11.27 -11.89 8.26
N TYR A 499 -12.32 -11.43 8.96
CA TYR A 499 -12.18 -10.54 10.12
C TYR A 499 -11.47 -11.24 11.28
N THR A 500 -11.76 -12.51 11.51
CA THR A 500 -11.05 -13.33 12.52
C THR A 500 -9.56 -13.41 12.19
N ALA A 501 -9.20 -13.67 10.93
CA ALA A 501 -7.80 -13.67 10.48
C ALA A 501 -7.15 -12.28 10.64
N GLY A 502 -7.89 -11.21 10.38
CA GLY A 502 -7.45 -9.84 10.63
C GLY A 502 -7.12 -9.58 12.10
N ILE A 503 -7.99 -9.99 13.02
CA ILE A 503 -7.77 -9.91 14.47
C ILE A 503 -6.50 -10.70 14.85
N ILE A 504 -6.35 -11.93 14.36
CA ILE A 504 -5.18 -12.76 14.64
C ILE A 504 -3.90 -12.08 14.14
N ALA A 505 -3.89 -11.58 12.90
CA ALA A 505 -2.74 -10.88 12.32
C ALA A 505 -2.34 -9.65 13.14
N VAL A 506 -3.32 -8.86 13.57
CA VAL A 506 -3.12 -7.67 14.42
C VAL A 506 -2.59 -8.06 15.80
N LEU A 507 -3.11 -9.11 16.42
CA LEU A 507 -2.61 -9.61 17.70
C LEU A 507 -1.18 -10.13 17.59
N LEU A 508 -0.86 -10.89 16.56
CA LEU A 508 0.51 -11.34 16.30
C LEU A 508 1.47 -10.16 16.09
N GLY A 509 1.05 -9.14 15.32
CA GLY A 509 1.80 -7.90 15.16
C GLY A 509 2.00 -7.15 16.48
N ALA A 510 0.96 -7.07 17.32
CA ALA A 510 1.05 -6.45 18.63
C ALA A 510 2.00 -7.21 19.57
N VAL A 511 1.93 -8.54 19.59
CA VAL A 511 2.86 -9.40 20.35
C VAL A 511 4.29 -9.18 19.88
N LEU A 512 4.52 -9.19 18.57
CA LEU A 512 5.82 -8.92 17.98
C LEU A 512 6.39 -7.57 18.43
N VAL A 513 5.62 -6.50 18.29
CA VAL A 513 6.02 -5.15 18.71
C VAL A 513 6.23 -5.10 20.22
N PHE A 514 5.37 -5.76 21.01
CA PHE A 514 5.49 -5.77 22.46
C PHE A 514 6.78 -6.41 22.96
N PHE A 515 7.25 -7.49 22.36
CA PHE A 515 8.44 -8.20 22.83
C PHE A 515 9.72 -7.74 22.13
N MET A 516 9.66 -7.39 20.86
CA MET A 516 10.86 -7.17 20.04
C MET A 516 11.19 -5.68 19.79
N PHE A 517 10.23 -4.76 19.99
CA PHE A 517 10.50 -3.35 19.80
C PHE A 517 11.00 -2.71 21.12
N PRO A 518 12.11 -1.91 21.10
CA PRO A 518 12.65 -1.32 22.31
C PRO A 518 11.68 -0.32 22.96
N LYS A 519 11.79 -0.17 24.29
CA LYS A 519 11.07 0.87 25.04
C LYS A 519 11.68 2.24 24.72
N LYS A 520 10.96 3.32 25.03
CA LYS A 520 11.37 4.70 24.73
C LYS A 520 12.82 5.02 25.12
N ASP A 521 13.22 4.68 26.34
CA ASP A 521 14.55 5.01 26.87
C ASP A 521 15.66 4.17 26.21
N GLU A 522 15.34 2.96 25.78
CA GLU A 522 16.22 2.06 25.05
C GLU A 522 16.30 2.42 23.56
N GLU A 523 15.17 2.85 22.95
CA GLU A 523 15.08 3.24 21.53
C GLU A 523 16.11 4.30 21.18
N GLY A 524 16.22 5.36 22.03
CA GLY A 524 17.18 6.43 21.82
C GLY A 524 18.64 5.95 21.91
N LYS A 525 18.96 5.04 22.85
CA LYS A 525 20.31 4.47 23.00
C LYS A 525 20.68 3.60 21.80
N VAL A 526 19.80 2.70 21.41
CA VAL A 526 19.99 1.79 20.28
C VAL A 526 20.19 2.55 18.97
N LEU A 527 19.44 3.64 18.74
CA LEU A 527 19.61 4.48 17.56
C LEU A 527 20.95 5.22 17.57
N MET A 528 21.45 5.66 18.74
CA MET A 528 22.79 6.26 18.86
C MET A 528 23.89 5.23 18.61
N GLU A 529 23.74 3.99 19.11
CA GLU A 529 24.68 2.88 18.86
C GLU A 529 24.77 2.58 17.35
N TYR A 530 23.63 2.47 16.65
CA TYR A 530 23.62 2.28 15.20
C TYR A 530 24.33 3.42 14.46
N HIS A 531 24.13 4.66 14.89
CA HIS A 531 24.79 5.80 14.27
C HIS A 531 26.30 5.76 14.47
N GLN A 532 26.78 5.36 15.64
CA GLN A 532 28.20 5.19 15.92
C GLN A 532 28.84 4.06 15.11
N GLU A 533 28.16 2.91 15.02
CA GLU A 533 28.57 1.77 14.19
C GLU A 533 28.67 2.15 12.70
N ASP A 534 27.67 2.89 12.20
CA ASP A 534 27.61 3.33 10.81
C ASP A 534 28.75 4.35 10.49
N MET A 535 29.09 5.24 11.43
CA MET A 535 30.23 6.15 11.28
C MET A 535 31.58 5.42 11.31
N ALA A 536 31.72 4.43 12.19
CA ALA A 536 32.95 3.64 12.29
C ALA A 536 33.20 2.80 11.01
N THR A 537 32.15 2.31 10.38
CA THR A 537 32.24 1.52 9.13
C THR A 537 32.37 2.35 7.86
N SER A 538 32.00 3.64 7.89
CA SER A 538 32.06 4.53 6.72
C SER A 538 33.45 5.10 6.43
N GLY A 539 34.42 4.98 7.34
CA GLY A 539 35.74 5.63 7.25
C GLY A 539 35.66 7.16 7.34
N PRO A 540 36.76 7.90 7.49
CA PRO A 540 36.72 9.35 7.46
C PRO A 540 36.25 9.81 6.06
N GLU A 541 35.03 10.33 6.01
CA GLU A 541 34.44 10.91 4.81
C GLU A 541 35.37 12.05 4.34
N ALA A 542 35.91 11.96 3.12
CA ALA A 542 36.68 13.02 2.53
C ALA A 542 35.86 14.31 2.63
N ALA A 543 36.37 15.30 3.34
CA ALA A 543 35.76 16.62 3.43
C ALA A 543 35.39 17.08 2.00
N PRO A 544 34.26 17.75 1.79
CA PRO A 544 33.86 18.20 0.48
C PRO A 544 35.02 18.98 -0.13
N SER A 545 35.59 18.48 -1.22
CA SER A 545 36.64 19.13 -1.95
C SER A 545 36.13 20.52 -2.35
N THR A 546 36.70 21.56 -1.76
CA THR A 546 36.56 22.92 -2.22
C THR A 546 37.34 23.05 -3.55
N SER A 547 36.85 22.39 -4.61
CA SER A 547 37.30 22.70 -5.95
C SER A 547 36.67 24.02 -6.36
N LYS A 548 37.54 25.04 -6.44
CA LYS A 548 37.27 26.33 -7.08
C LYS A 548 36.65 26.02 -8.48
N PRO A 549 35.67 26.79 -8.94
CA PRO A 549 35.25 26.70 -10.31
C PRO A 549 36.39 27.16 -11.22
N GLU A 550 37.03 26.25 -11.93
CA GLU A 550 37.82 26.61 -13.10
C GLU A 550 36.85 27.17 -14.15
N ALA A 551 37.09 28.42 -14.44
CA ALA A 551 36.51 29.10 -15.59
C ALA A 551 37.06 28.47 -16.87
N VAL A 552 36.21 27.81 -17.63
CA VAL A 552 36.47 27.53 -19.06
C VAL A 552 35.20 27.79 -19.83
N TRP A 553 35.28 28.85 -20.60
CA TRP A 553 34.63 29.32 -21.87
C TRP A 553 33.28 28.75 -22.30
#